data_f33cc9157bfb69940fd775968d9e4a47
#
_entry.id   f33cc9157bfb69940fd775968d9e4a47
#
_cell.length_a   1.000
_cell.length_b   1.000
_cell.length_c   1.000
_cell.angle_alpha   90.00
_cell.angle_beta   90.00
_cell.angle_gamma   90.00
#
_symmetry.space_group_name_H-M   'P 1'
#
loop_
_entity.id
_entity.type
_entity.pdbx_description
1 polymer ?
#
loop_
_entity_poly.entity_id
_entity_poly.type
_entity_poly.pdbx_seq_one_letter_code
_entity_poly.pdbx_strand_id
1 'polypeptide(L)'
;VSSLGRCLWALLWLAGLAWPATASADVRRFGLLVANNDGPKGTVPLLFAHADLARMQGVLQELGGYEPRDLASVTGGQRRQVLAAFGNLRPQMDAARAAGDEVLFLFYYSGHADGDALKLGPGELSYDELERMLDTSGADVRLAIIDACQSGALTRTKAAKPAPSFVFELEEQLGTQGTVILTSSTGDEASQESDEIGGSYFTHFLVSGLYGAADRDRDGQVTLAEAYDHVYAETVLRTSGTREGAQHPSFGWDLAGEGDLVLTDLDTARASLIFDASQTGAFAVFDLTRRAFVAEVDLDAPAAADRRLAVRPGRFQIQERFPTHLRVADAVIQAGESVSIQDLDFRSVRYEDDVAKGWLDKQARRARLPDTSVQLVVSRTTPLGSDAADEFIPPLGGVGASWRLQTREGRWAAVDLQGVRGRGAIQVDGIDPEPTALGGVRTGVEAGFSTLDRTWQAGAGLRVEALYLRRTFPDEESQDAQRLNAPAVGGTGFVGWHPGRFEFDLSLRLLAVPVPLEDERLGFGLAALSLSAGYRF
;
A
#
# COMPACT_ATOMS: atom_id res chain seq x y z
N VAL A 1 -52.87 52.91 45.17
CA VAL A 1 -51.89 51.90 45.49
C VAL A 1 -51.19 51.53 44.20
N SER A 2 -50.21 52.14 44.05
CA SER A 2 -48.93 52.43 43.44
C SER A 2 -48.42 51.44 42.41
N SER A 3 -48.13 52.00 41.25
CA SER A 3 -47.44 51.42 40.07
C SER A 3 -45.99 50.95 40.33
N LEU A 4 -45.41 51.15 41.49
CA LEU A 4 -44.05 50.75 41.86
C LEU A 4 -43.90 49.25 42.17
N GLY A 5 -44.98 48.57 42.60
CA GLY A 5 -44.89 47.13 42.92
C GLY A 5 -44.82 46.19 41.69
N ARG A 6 -45.27 46.67 40.51
CA ARG A 6 -45.24 45.87 39.28
C ARG A 6 -43.87 45.85 38.56
N CYS A 7 -43.07 46.89 38.74
CA CYS A 7 -41.75 46.98 38.16
C CYS A 7 -40.68 46.14 38.93
N LEU A 8 -40.84 45.96 40.24
CA LEU A 8 -39.90 45.13 41.01
C LEU A 8 -40.06 43.65 40.72
N TRP A 9 -41.29 43.17 40.43
CA TRP A 9 -41.52 41.77 40.08
C TRP A 9 -41.03 41.42 38.65
N ALA A 10 -41.02 42.37 37.71
CA ALA A 10 -40.48 42.18 36.37
C ALA A 10 -38.92 42.14 36.38
N LEU A 11 -38.25 42.87 37.26
CA LEU A 11 -36.80 42.82 37.40
C LEU A 11 -36.30 41.56 38.10
N LEU A 12 -37.07 40.95 39.02
CA LEU A 12 -36.75 39.68 39.65
C LEU A 12 -36.93 38.48 38.69
N TRP A 13 -37.82 38.60 37.64
CA TRP A 13 -37.96 37.56 36.62
C TRP A 13 -36.89 37.62 35.53
N LEU A 14 -36.27 38.77 35.28
CA LEU A 14 -35.15 38.91 34.35
C LEU A 14 -33.80 38.55 34.93
N ALA A 15 -33.65 38.55 36.26
CA ALA A 15 -32.43 38.13 36.95
C ALA A 15 -32.33 36.61 37.16
N GLY A 16 -33.44 35.86 36.94
CA GLY A 16 -33.51 34.41 37.15
C GLY A 16 -33.18 33.57 35.91
N LEU A 17 -32.88 34.17 34.74
CA LEU A 17 -32.67 33.44 33.46
C LEU A 17 -31.21 33.42 32.99
N ALA A 18 -30.25 33.91 33.77
CA ALA A 18 -28.85 33.67 33.55
C ALA A 18 -28.41 32.40 34.33
N TRP A 19 -28.97 31.24 33.96
CA TRP A 19 -28.29 30.00 34.28
C TRP A 19 -27.00 30.01 33.48
N PRO A 20 -25.82 29.90 34.13
CA PRO A 20 -24.61 29.66 33.35
C PRO A 20 -24.88 28.37 32.57
N ALA A 21 -24.92 28.45 31.25
CA ALA A 21 -24.76 27.27 30.45
C ALA A 21 -23.43 26.68 30.89
N THR A 22 -23.48 25.58 31.63
CA THR A 22 -22.31 24.75 31.85
C THR A 22 -21.83 24.39 30.45
N ALA A 23 -20.78 25.07 29.98
CA ALA A 23 -20.08 24.62 28.80
C ALA A 23 -19.66 23.18 29.11
N SER A 24 -20.27 22.22 28.41
CA SER A 24 -19.78 20.87 28.43
C SER A 24 -18.36 20.96 27.93
N ALA A 25 -17.40 20.48 28.70
CA ALA A 25 -16.02 20.35 28.28
C ALA A 25 -16.04 19.45 27.04
N ASP A 26 -15.54 19.95 25.91
CA ASP A 26 -15.43 19.16 24.69
C ASP A 26 -14.12 18.37 24.75
N VAL A 27 -14.12 17.15 24.19
CA VAL A 27 -12.91 16.32 24.13
C VAL A 27 -12.15 16.65 22.86
N ARG A 28 -11.01 17.32 23.01
CA ARG A 28 -10.10 17.62 21.88
C ARG A 28 -9.05 16.52 21.73
N ARG A 29 -8.98 15.96 20.53
CA ARG A 29 -8.11 14.82 20.20
C ARG A 29 -6.97 15.26 19.30
N PHE A 30 -5.75 15.03 19.78
CA PHE A 30 -4.51 15.31 19.07
C PHE A 30 -3.74 14.02 18.84
N GLY A 31 -3.06 13.92 17.67
CA GLY A 31 -2.31 12.71 17.34
C GLY A 31 -1.00 12.99 16.63
N LEU A 32 0.00 12.20 16.97
CA LEU A 32 1.28 12.12 16.26
C LEU A 32 1.52 10.67 15.81
N LEU A 33 1.44 10.46 14.49
CA LEU A 33 1.66 9.16 13.89
C LEU A 33 3.02 9.12 13.23
N VAL A 34 3.80 8.09 13.56
CA VAL A 34 5.17 7.93 13.06
C VAL A 34 5.32 6.55 12.45
N ALA A 35 5.88 6.46 11.25
CA ALA A 35 6.20 5.16 10.64
C ALA A 35 7.54 5.19 9.91
N ASN A 36 8.28 4.09 10.02
CA ASN A 36 9.52 3.94 9.30
C ASN A 36 9.73 2.49 8.86
N ASN A 37 9.85 2.27 7.54
CA ASN A 37 10.20 0.97 7.00
C ASN A 37 11.69 0.65 7.18
N ASP A 38 12.53 1.68 7.26
CA ASP A 38 13.98 1.52 7.38
C ASP A 38 14.39 1.41 8.86
N GLY A 39 15.14 0.38 9.17
CA GLY A 39 15.78 0.20 10.46
C GLY A 39 17.24 0.66 10.47
N PRO A 40 18.00 0.39 11.57
CA PRO A 40 19.42 0.59 11.64
C PRO A 40 20.18 -0.12 10.51
N LYS A 41 21.40 0.33 10.24
CA LYS A 41 22.22 -0.24 9.17
C LYS A 41 22.46 -1.74 9.40
N GLY A 42 22.02 -2.55 8.43
CA GLY A 42 22.15 -4.01 8.47
C GLY A 42 20.86 -4.75 8.88
N THR A 43 19.78 -4.05 9.21
CA THR A 43 18.46 -4.67 9.38
C THR A 43 17.75 -4.85 8.04
N VAL A 44 16.87 -5.84 7.96
CA VAL A 44 15.98 -6.02 6.81
C VAL A 44 14.88 -4.95 6.88
N PRO A 45 14.67 -4.15 5.82
CA PRO A 45 13.60 -3.16 5.82
C PRO A 45 12.22 -3.82 5.98
N LEU A 46 11.35 -3.18 6.74
CA LEU A 46 9.92 -3.52 6.80
C LEU A 46 9.25 -3.14 5.48
N LEU A 47 8.15 -3.79 5.16
CA LEU A 47 7.41 -3.53 3.92
C LEU A 47 6.20 -2.63 4.13
N PHE A 48 5.59 -2.66 5.30
CA PHE A 48 4.24 -2.16 5.48
C PHE A 48 4.04 -1.08 6.55
N ALA A 49 5.07 -0.69 7.32
CA ALA A 49 4.90 0.31 8.37
C ALA A 49 4.27 1.63 7.86
N HIS A 50 4.65 2.09 6.67
CA HIS A 50 4.03 3.28 6.06
C HIS A 50 2.55 3.05 5.68
N ALA A 51 2.18 1.84 5.27
CA ALA A 51 0.79 1.50 4.97
C ALA A 51 -0.06 1.41 6.24
N ASP A 52 0.51 0.90 7.32
CA ASP A 52 -0.14 0.81 8.62
C ASP A 52 -0.44 2.19 9.19
N LEU A 53 0.52 3.13 9.11
CA LEU A 53 0.28 4.53 9.48
C LEU A 53 -0.89 5.13 8.68
N ALA A 54 -0.93 4.91 7.37
CA ALA A 54 -1.99 5.46 6.53
C ALA A 54 -3.37 4.89 6.88
N ARG A 55 -3.45 3.60 7.26
CA ARG A 55 -4.69 2.97 7.74
C ARG A 55 -5.12 3.55 9.08
N MET A 56 -4.18 3.64 10.03
CA MET A 56 -4.44 4.23 11.35
C MET A 56 -4.90 5.68 11.21
N GLN A 57 -4.21 6.50 10.44
CA GLN A 57 -4.63 7.88 10.16
C GLN A 57 -6.04 7.95 9.60
N GLY A 58 -6.37 7.03 8.69
CA GLY A 58 -7.70 6.98 8.07
C GLY A 58 -8.81 6.76 9.09
N VAL A 59 -8.72 5.75 9.94
CA VAL A 59 -9.77 5.43 10.92
C VAL A 59 -9.88 6.51 11.99
N LEU A 60 -8.77 7.09 12.45
CA LEU A 60 -8.78 8.18 13.43
C LEU A 60 -9.48 9.44 12.90
N GLN A 61 -9.28 9.78 11.63
CA GLN A 61 -9.96 10.94 11.00
C GLN A 61 -11.43 10.68 10.68
N GLU A 62 -11.80 9.44 10.39
CA GLU A 62 -13.16 9.10 9.96
C GLU A 62 -14.10 8.84 11.13
N LEU A 63 -13.63 8.14 12.14
CA LEU A 63 -14.43 7.64 13.25
C LEU A 63 -13.90 8.05 14.61
N GLY A 64 -12.60 8.38 14.69
CA GLY A 64 -11.93 8.70 15.95
C GLY A 64 -12.06 10.16 16.39
N GLY A 65 -12.73 11.03 15.63
CA GLY A 65 -12.91 12.44 15.98
C GLY A 65 -11.64 13.29 15.93
N TYR A 66 -10.58 12.82 15.22
CA TYR A 66 -9.35 13.62 15.01
C TYR A 66 -9.51 14.53 13.81
N GLU A 67 -9.40 15.84 14.04
CA GLU A 67 -9.38 16.79 12.93
C GLU A 67 -8.04 16.71 12.17
N PRO A 68 -8.03 16.89 10.83
CA PRO A 68 -6.80 16.81 10.04
C PRO A 68 -5.68 17.74 10.50
N ARG A 69 -6.00 18.90 11.07
CA ARG A 69 -5.03 19.87 11.60
C ARG A 69 -4.40 19.45 12.93
N ASP A 70 -5.11 18.61 13.70
CA ASP A 70 -4.73 18.14 15.02
C ASP A 70 -4.03 16.76 14.97
N LEU A 71 -3.87 16.20 13.74
CA LEU A 71 -3.24 14.92 13.47
C LEU A 71 -2.00 15.07 12.58
N ALA A 72 -0.83 15.01 13.19
CA ALA A 72 0.45 15.08 12.48
C ALA A 72 0.97 13.68 12.12
N SER A 73 1.55 13.53 10.94
CA SER A 73 2.16 12.26 10.49
C SER A 73 3.60 12.46 10.01
N VAL A 74 4.49 11.54 10.37
CA VAL A 74 5.91 11.52 9.98
C VAL A 74 6.24 10.15 9.40
N THR A 75 6.45 10.10 8.09
CA THR A 75 6.74 8.85 7.37
C THR A 75 8.17 8.85 6.87
N GLY A 76 8.97 7.83 7.21
CA GLY A 76 10.37 7.72 6.84
C GLY A 76 11.26 8.82 7.45
N GLY A 77 10.76 9.52 8.46
CA GLY A 77 11.40 10.69 9.06
C GLY A 77 12.45 10.34 10.09
N GLN A 78 13.26 11.35 10.43
CA GLN A 78 14.26 11.27 11.48
C GLN A 78 13.72 11.82 12.81
N ARG A 79 14.37 11.48 13.92
CA ARG A 79 14.06 11.97 15.27
C ARG A 79 13.71 13.48 15.33
N ARG A 80 14.50 14.34 14.66
CA ARG A 80 14.25 15.79 14.64
C ARG A 80 12.87 16.14 14.08
N GLN A 81 12.39 15.42 13.07
CA GLN A 81 11.08 15.66 12.45
C GLN A 81 9.95 15.23 13.38
N VAL A 82 10.12 14.12 14.11
CA VAL A 82 9.16 13.65 15.13
C VAL A 82 9.04 14.70 16.25
N LEU A 83 10.17 15.16 16.79
CA LEU A 83 10.18 16.18 17.85
C LEU A 83 9.64 17.53 17.37
N ALA A 84 9.89 17.92 16.11
CA ALA A 84 9.33 19.14 15.54
C ALA A 84 7.79 19.03 15.36
N ALA A 85 7.30 17.88 14.89
CA ALA A 85 5.87 17.63 14.76
C ALA A 85 5.16 17.70 16.13
N PHE A 86 5.73 17.08 17.15
CA PHE A 86 5.23 17.21 18.52
C PHE A 86 5.26 18.66 19.00
N GLY A 87 6.38 19.39 18.78
CA GLY A 87 6.53 20.79 19.15
C GLY A 87 5.49 21.71 18.48
N ASN A 88 4.96 21.33 17.32
CA ASN A 88 3.88 22.06 16.64
C ASN A 88 2.48 21.73 17.20
N LEU A 89 2.27 20.54 17.72
CA LEU A 89 0.99 20.13 18.35
C LEU A 89 0.84 20.66 19.77
N ARG A 90 1.92 20.69 20.54
CA ARG A 90 1.90 21.05 21.95
C ARG A 90 1.22 22.41 22.26
N PRO A 91 1.53 23.54 21.59
CA PRO A 91 0.83 24.80 21.84
C PRO A 91 -0.67 24.74 21.58
N GLN A 92 -1.12 23.86 20.68
CA GLN A 92 -2.53 23.65 20.36
C GLN A 92 -3.23 22.87 21.49
N MET A 93 -2.57 21.86 22.05
CA MET A 93 -3.05 21.15 23.24
C MET A 93 -3.13 22.07 24.46
N ASP A 94 -2.09 22.89 24.70
CA ASP A 94 -2.09 23.89 25.77
C ASP A 94 -3.24 24.91 25.61
N ALA A 95 -3.53 25.33 24.37
CA ALA A 95 -4.62 26.25 24.08
C ALA A 95 -6.01 25.63 24.30
N ALA A 96 -6.20 24.35 23.92
CA ALA A 96 -7.44 23.63 24.15
C ALA A 96 -7.73 23.49 25.65
N ARG A 97 -6.72 23.10 26.45
CA ARG A 97 -6.86 23.04 27.92
C ARG A 97 -7.14 24.41 28.54
N ALA A 98 -6.49 25.46 28.06
CA ALA A 98 -6.76 26.82 28.53
C ALA A 98 -8.19 27.27 28.18
N ALA A 99 -8.80 26.72 27.14
CA ALA A 99 -10.22 26.93 26.79
C ALA A 99 -11.20 26.13 27.67
N GLY A 100 -10.70 25.16 28.45
CA GLY A 100 -11.50 24.30 29.31
C GLY A 100 -11.87 22.96 28.69
N ASP A 101 -11.26 22.63 27.53
CA ASP A 101 -11.45 21.33 26.89
C ASP A 101 -10.63 20.22 27.60
N GLU A 102 -11.12 19.00 27.57
CA GLU A 102 -10.35 17.81 27.91
C GLU A 102 -9.48 17.41 26.70
N VAL A 103 -8.22 17.10 26.94
CA VAL A 103 -7.26 16.80 25.86
C VAL A 103 -6.82 15.35 25.90
N LEU A 104 -7.03 14.66 24.78
CA LEU A 104 -6.46 13.35 24.52
C LEU A 104 -5.31 13.49 23.53
N PHE A 105 -4.14 12.94 23.86
CA PHE A 105 -2.99 12.86 22.95
C PHE A 105 -2.67 11.41 22.63
N LEU A 106 -2.70 11.06 21.33
CA LEU A 106 -2.33 9.75 20.81
C LEU A 106 -0.97 9.83 20.12
N PHE A 107 -0.06 8.97 20.54
CA PHE A 107 1.17 8.67 19.80
C PHE A 107 1.05 7.26 19.20
N TYR A 108 1.22 7.16 17.87
CA TYR A 108 1.27 5.87 17.15
C TYR A 108 2.63 5.72 16.49
N TYR A 109 3.20 4.53 16.60
CA TYR A 109 4.43 4.16 15.91
C TYR A 109 4.29 2.81 15.25
N SER A 110 4.72 2.70 13.98
CA SER A 110 4.96 1.43 13.28
C SER A 110 6.35 1.42 12.69
N GLY A 111 7.17 0.43 13.06
CA GLY A 111 8.57 0.38 12.64
C GLY A 111 9.43 -0.58 13.45
N HIS A 112 10.74 -0.45 13.26
CA HIS A 112 11.71 -1.21 14.06
C HIS A 112 11.86 -0.62 15.46
N ALA A 113 12.05 -1.47 16.46
CA ALA A 113 12.44 -1.09 17.81
C ALA A 113 13.38 -2.12 18.42
N ASP A 114 13.99 -1.75 19.54
CA ASP A 114 14.68 -2.66 20.45
C ASP A 114 14.28 -2.38 21.89
N GLY A 115 15.00 -2.94 22.86
CA GLY A 115 14.69 -2.76 24.29
C GLY A 115 14.75 -1.32 24.81
N ASP A 116 15.36 -0.39 24.07
CA ASP A 116 15.70 0.95 24.54
C ASP A 116 15.08 2.07 23.70
N ALA A 117 14.76 1.83 22.41
CA ALA A 117 14.35 2.90 21.51
C ALA A 117 13.53 2.45 20.29
N LEU A 118 12.72 3.36 19.78
CA LEU A 118 12.09 3.30 18.47
C LEU A 118 13.11 3.71 17.40
N LYS A 119 13.25 2.92 16.32
CA LYS A 119 14.28 3.15 15.29
C LYS A 119 13.70 3.97 14.14
N LEU A 120 14.36 5.08 13.84
CA LEU A 120 13.97 6.05 12.82
C LEU A 120 15.02 6.08 11.69
N GLY A 121 15.22 4.93 11.03
CA GLY A 121 16.30 4.75 10.09
C GLY A 121 17.68 4.85 10.77
N PRO A 122 18.53 5.84 10.41
CA PRO A 122 19.83 6.02 11.05
C PRO A 122 19.76 6.64 12.45
N GLY A 123 18.60 7.18 12.86
CA GLY A 123 18.36 7.78 14.17
C GLY A 123 17.40 6.94 15.01
N GLU A 124 17.18 7.38 16.23
CA GLU A 124 16.28 6.72 17.17
C GLU A 124 15.58 7.74 18.08
N LEU A 125 14.45 7.33 18.64
CA LEU A 125 13.74 8.01 19.74
C LEU A 125 13.74 7.05 20.92
N SER A 126 14.49 7.40 21.99
CA SER A 126 14.54 6.55 23.18
C SER A 126 13.20 6.50 23.90
N TYR A 127 12.95 5.42 24.62
CA TYR A 127 11.72 5.31 25.42
C TYR A 127 11.63 6.41 26.50
N ASP A 128 12.76 6.81 27.11
CA ASP A 128 12.80 7.95 28.04
C ASP A 128 12.42 9.28 27.36
N GLU A 129 12.71 9.45 26.06
CA GLU A 129 12.28 10.63 25.32
C GLU A 129 10.80 10.58 24.95
N LEU A 130 10.29 9.40 24.62
CA LEU A 130 8.88 9.19 24.38
C LEU A 130 8.08 9.44 25.66
N GLU A 131 8.49 8.88 26.79
CA GLU A 131 7.84 9.13 28.09
C GLU A 131 7.81 10.63 28.42
N ARG A 132 8.96 11.32 28.29
CA ARG A 132 9.01 12.78 28.50
C ARG A 132 8.12 13.54 27.53
N MET A 133 7.99 13.11 26.28
CA MET A 133 7.10 13.72 25.32
C MET A 133 5.63 13.54 25.72
N LEU A 134 5.25 12.36 26.17
CA LEU A 134 3.92 12.09 26.70
C LEU A 134 3.64 12.93 27.95
N ASP A 135 4.53 12.94 28.93
CA ASP A 135 4.38 13.67 30.19
C ASP A 135 4.31 15.19 29.98
N THR A 136 5.09 15.72 29.04
CA THR A 136 5.12 17.17 28.77
C THR A 136 4.10 17.60 27.72
N SER A 137 3.26 16.70 27.20
CA SER A 137 2.19 17.02 26.24
C SER A 137 1.15 17.97 26.84
N GLY A 138 0.93 17.89 28.16
CA GLY A 138 -0.13 18.59 28.83
C GLY A 138 -1.51 17.94 28.62
N ALA A 139 -1.60 16.80 27.96
CA ALA A 139 -2.86 16.09 27.74
C ALA A 139 -3.36 15.42 29.03
N ASP A 140 -4.67 15.38 29.20
CA ASP A 140 -5.33 14.70 30.32
C ASP A 140 -5.20 13.19 30.18
N VAL A 141 -5.43 12.68 28.96
CA VAL A 141 -5.23 11.27 28.60
C VAL A 141 -4.15 11.16 27.52
N ARG A 142 -3.19 10.27 27.72
CA ARG A 142 -2.10 9.97 26.80
C ARG A 142 -2.15 8.51 26.40
N LEU A 143 -2.29 8.25 25.10
CA LEU A 143 -2.33 6.91 24.53
C LEU A 143 -1.12 6.71 23.62
N ALA A 144 -0.24 5.76 23.95
CA ALA A 144 0.83 5.34 23.06
C ALA A 144 0.55 3.96 22.50
N ILE A 145 0.52 3.84 21.18
CA ILE A 145 0.33 2.58 20.43
C ILE A 145 1.61 2.30 19.65
N ILE A 146 2.30 1.22 20.00
CA ILE A 146 3.63 0.89 19.47
C ILE A 146 3.58 -0.46 18.74
N ASP A 147 3.63 -0.41 17.43
CA ASP A 147 3.74 -1.59 16.58
C ASP A 147 5.19 -1.82 16.15
N ALA A 148 5.92 -2.54 16.99
CA ALA A 148 7.32 -2.83 16.77
C ALA A 148 7.80 -4.05 17.57
N CYS A 149 8.86 -4.71 17.09
CA CYS A 149 9.50 -5.80 17.83
C CYS A 149 10.04 -5.32 19.18
N GLN A 150 9.95 -6.17 20.22
CA GLN A 150 10.45 -5.90 21.57
C GLN A 150 9.86 -4.64 22.25
N SER A 151 8.77 -4.12 21.72
CA SER A 151 8.10 -2.93 22.27
C SER A 151 7.51 -3.16 23.68
N GLY A 152 7.26 -4.40 24.06
CA GLY A 152 6.84 -4.79 25.40
C GLY A 152 7.84 -4.43 26.53
N ALA A 153 9.09 -4.09 26.20
CA ALA A 153 10.04 -3.55 27.17
C ALA A 153 9.55 -2.22 27.77
N LEU A 154 8.84 -1.40 26.97
CA LEU A 154 8.26 -0.14 27.44
C LEU A 154 7.17 -0.36 28.51
N THR A 155 6.40 -1.44 28.44
CA THR A 155 5.38 -1.79 29.43
C THR A 155 5.97 -2.32 30.75
N ARG A 156 7.24 -2.76 30.76
CA ARG A 156 7.95 -3.26 31.94
C ARG A 156 8.70 -2.18 32.72
N THR A 157 9.00 -1.04 32.11
CA THR A 157 9.79 0.03 32.71
C THR A 157 8.89 1.08 33.36
N LYS A 158 8.63 0.97 34.64
CA LYS A 158 7.91 1.89 35.55
C LYS A 158 6.38 1.82 35.55
N ALA A 159 5.88 1.32 36.67
CA ALA A 159 4.53 1.48 37.20
C ALA A 159 3.34 0.97 36.36
N ALA A 160 3.52 0.58 35.11
CA ALA A 160 2.46 -0.10 34.38
C ALA A 160 2.28 -1.51 34.96
N LYS A 161 1.15 -1.81 35.55
CA LYS A 161 0.80 -3.16 35.97
C LYS A 161 0.30 -3.92 34.75
N PRO A 162 0.89 -5.09 34.39
CA PRO A 162 0.28 -5.97 33.41
C PRO A 162 -1.14 -6.32 33.92
N ALA A 163 -2.17 -5.97 33.21
CA ALA A 163 -3.53 -6.33 33.58
C ALA A 163 -3.91 -7.64 32.88
N PRO A 164 -4.45 -8.62 33.61
CA PRO A 164 -5.24 -9.66 33.00
C PRO A 164 -6.51 -9.02 32.41
N SER A 165 -7.06 -9.62 31.35
CA SER A 165 -8.32 -9.18 30.73
C SER A 165 -9.42 -9.07 31.79
N PHE A 166 -9.87 -7.86 32.07
CA PHE A 166 -11.01 -7.59 32.93
C PHE A 166 -12.07 -6.82 32.17
N VAL A 167 -13.29 -7.24 32.34
CA VAL A 167 -14.49 -6.54 31.90
C VAL A 167 -14.66 -5.33 32.80
N PHE A 168 -14.66 -4.13 32.22
CA PHE A 168 -15.07 -2.90 32.90
C PHE A 168 -16.39 -2.43 32.32
N GLU A 169 -17.41 -2.29 33.16
CA GLU A 169 -18.63 -1.55 32.83
C GLU A 169 -18.47 -0.11 33.34
N LEU A 170 -18.54 0.88 32.45
CA LEU A 170 -18.50 2.29 32.87
C LEU A 170 -19.28 3.22 31.93
N GLU A 171 -19.93 4.19 32.57
CA GLU A 171 -20.77 5.21 31.97
C GLU A 171 -19.95 6.41 31.43
N GLU A 172 -20.50 7.06 30.41
CA GLU A 172 -19.95 8.22 29.69
C GLU A 172 -19.55 9.38 30.60
N GLN A 173 -18.27 9.65 30.74
CA GLN A 173 -17.62 10.98 30.83
C GLN A 173 -16.11 10.75 31.03
N LEU A 174 -15.26 11.40 30.19
CA LEU A 174 -13.81 11.40 30.39
C LEU A 174 -13.45 12.15 31.68
N GLY A 175 -13.62 11.52 32.85
CA GLY A 175 -12.97 11.94 34.07
C GLY A 175 -11.63 11.22 34.26
N THR A 176 -11.05 10.70 33.19
CA THR A 176 -9.88 9.82 33.18
C THR A 176 -8.61 10.62 32.95
N GLN A 177 -7.65 10.53 33.85
CA GLN A 177 -6.33 11.12 33.67
C GLN A 177 -5.26 10.03 33.73
N GLY A 178 -4.28 10.09 32.81
CA GLY A 178 -3.17 9.16 32.85
C GLY A 178 -2.59 8.74 31.53
N THR A 179 -1.81 7.67 31.54
CA THR A 179 -1.09 7.16 30.38
C THR A 179 -1.45 5.70 30.14
N VAL A 180 -1.73 5.39 28.86
CA VAL A 180 -1.93 4.03 28.37
C VAL A 180 -0.86 3.74 27.33
N ILE A 181 -0.26 2.56 27.40
CA ILE A 181 0.70 2.06 26.43
C ILE A 181 0.21 0.71 25.93
N LEU A 182 -0.06 0.63 24.64
CA LEU A 182 -0.43 -0.58 23.92
C LEU A 182 0.71 -0.96 22.99
N THR A 183 1.21 -2.19 23.08
CA THR A 183 2.33 -2.68 22.26
C THR A 183 1.93 -3.92 21.48
N SER A 184 2.48 -4.07 20.28
CA SER A 184 2.15 -5.18 19.39
C SER A 184 2.68 -6.53 19.84
N SER A 185 3.70 -6.56 20.71
CA SER A 185 4.32 -7.81 21.18
C SER A 185 4.87 -7.65 22.59
N THR A 186 5.08 -8.76 23.27
CA THR A 186 5.85 -8.79 24.53
C THR A 186 7.33 -8.56 24.25
N GLY A 187 8.13 -8.27 25.33
CA GLY A 187 9.54 -7.85 25.19
C GLY A 187 10.48 -8.82 24.49
N ASP A 188 10.10 -10.08 24.34
CA ASP A 188 10.94 -11.12 23.75
C ASP A 188 10.37 -11.65 22.41
N GLU A 189 9.27 -11.07 21.93
CA GLU A 189 8.58 -11.50 20.73
C GLU A 189 8.77 -10.53 19.55
N ALA A 190 8.72 -11.08 18.35
CA ALA A 190 8.72 -10.29 17.12
C ALA A 190 7.30 -9.83 16.78
N SER A 191 7.14 -8.55 16.42
CA SER A 191 5.97 -8.09 15.69
C SER A 191 6.07 -8.57 14.24
N GLN A 192 4.97 -9.08 13.69
CA GLN A 192 4.95 -9.75 12.40
C GLN A 192 4.17 -8.97 11.36
N GLU A 193 4.71 -8.89 10.15
CA GLU A 193 4.04 -8.39 8.96
C GLU A 193 3.55 -9.55 8.08
N SER A 194 2.47 -9.32 7.35
CA SER A 194 1.92 -10.27 6.39
C SER A 194 1.74 -9.64 5.02
N ASP A 195 2.31 -10.28 4.02
CA ASP A 195 2.07 -9.92 2.62
C ASP A 195 0.59 -10.11 2.21
N GLU A 196 -0.11 -11.06 2.84
CA GLU A 196 -1.53 -11.34 2.57
C GLU A 196 -2.40 -10.18 3.04
N ILE A 197 -2.13 -9.66 4.22
CA ILE A 197 -2.80 -8.50 4.82
C ILE A 197 -2.27 -7.20 4.20
N GLY A 198 -1.01 -7.18 3.75
CA GLY A 198 -0.29 -5.98 3.31
C GLY A 198 -0.05 -5.01 4.45
N GLY A 199 0.24 -5.51 5.65
CA GLY A 199 0.42 -4.77 6.90
C GLY A 199 0.91 -5.67 8.01
N SER A 200 1.11 -5.08 9.20
CA SER A 200 1.31 -5.86 10.41
C SER A 200 0.02 -6.51 10.86
N TYR A 201 0.10 -7.66 11.51
CA TYR A 201 -1.08 -8.31 12.11
C TYR A 201 -1.72 -7.41 13.16
N PHE A 202 -0.91 -6.85 14.05
CA PHE A 202 -1.38 -6.01 15.13
C PHE A 202 -2.14 -4.78 14.63
N THR A 203 -1.52 -3.93 13.80
CA THR A 203 -2.18 -2.72 13.29
C THR A 203 -3.39 -3.07 12.44
N HIS A 204 -3.33 -4.16 11.67
CA HIS A 204 -4.47 -4.60 10.87
C HIS A 204 -5.70 -4.90 11.74
N PHE A 205 -5.55 -5.72 12.78
CA PHE A 205 -6.67 -6.07 13.65
C PHE A 205 -7.10 -4.91 14.54
N LEU A 206 -6.18 -4.03 14.95
CA LEU A 206 -6.55 -2.82 15.66
C LEU A 206 -7.43 -1.92 14.78
N VAL A 207 -7.01 -1.64 13.56
CA VAL A 207 -7.80 -0.81 12.61
C VAL A 207 -9.13 -1.48 12.25
N SER A 208 -9.14 -2.80 12.04
CA SER A 208 -10.37 -3.57 11.84
C SER A 208 -11.33 -3.43 13.01
N GLY A 209 -10.81 -3.58 14.23
CA GLY A 209 -11.56 -3.38 15.46
C GLY A 209 -12.17 -1.98 15.53
N LEU A 210 -11.37 -0.94 15.28
CA LEU A 210 -11.79 0.46 15.30
C LEU A 210 -12.85 0.81 14.23
N TYR A 211 -12.92 0.05 13.12
CA TYR A 211 -14.03 0.16 12.17
C TYR A 211 -15.31 -0.56 12.61
N GLY A 212 -15.31 -1.21 13.80
CA GLY A 212 -16.49 -1.81 14.42
C GLY A 212 -16.44 -3.33 14.57
N ALA A 213 -15.36 -4.02 14.12
CA ALA A 213 -15.24 -5.45 14.39
C ALA A 213 -15.04 -5.74 15.87
N ALA A 214 -14.54 -4.79 16.65
CA ALA A 214 -14.36 -4.89 18.09
C ALA A 214 -15.61 -4.49 18.90
N ASP A 215 -16.59 -3.81 18.32
CA ASP A 215 -17.84 -3.41 18.99
C ASP A 215 -18.61 -4.66 19.44
N ARG A 216 -18.30 -5.12 20.67
CA ARG A 216 -18.80 -6.38 21.21
C ARG A 216 -20.20 -6.25 21.75
N ASP A 217 -20.47 -5.18 22.49
CA ASP A 217 -21.76 -4.93 23.11
C ASP A 217 -22.76 -4.28 22.14
N ARG A 218 -22.26 -3.83 20.95
CA ARG A 218 -23.04 -3.28 19.83
C ARG A 218 -23.74 -1.97 20.18
N ASP A 219 -23.07 -1.15 20.99
CA ASP A 219 -23.57 0.18 21.35
C ASP A 219 -23.24 1.23 20.27
N GLY A 220 -22.44 0.87 19.27
CA GLY A 220 -22.00 1.74 18.17
C GLY A 220 -20.73 2.51 18.50
N GLN A 221 -20.07 2.23 19.60
CA GLN A 221 -18.78 2.78 19.96
C GLN A 221 -17.74 1.66 20.03
N VAL A 222 -16.48 2.00 19.87
CA VAL A 222 -15.38 1.07 20.13
C VAL A 222 -14.51 1.67 21.20
N THR A 223 -14.52 1.04 22.35
CA THR A 223 -13.72 1.43 23.50
C THR A 223 -12.30 0.88 23.42
N LEU A 224 -11.40 1.40 24.25
CA LEU A 224 -10.03 0.91 24.37
C LEU A 224 -9.97 -0.57 24.81
N ALA A 225 -10.84 -0.95 25.74
CA ALA A 225 -10.91 -2.32 26.24
C ALA A 225 -11.35 -3.29 25.14
N GLU A 226 -12.39 -2.96 24.39
CA GLU A 226 -12.87 -3.77 23.27
C GLU A 226 -11.84 -3.87 22.14
N ALA A 227 -11.21 -2.73 21.79
CA ALA A 227 -10.15 -2.71 20.79
C ALA A 227 -8.96 -3.59 21.20
N TYR A 228 -8.56 -3.55 22.49
CA TYR A 228 -7.49 -4.40 23.00
C TYR A 228 -7.87 -5.89 22.98
N ASP A 229 -9.03 -6.24 23.50
CA ASP A 229 -9.51 -7.62 23.53
C ASP A 229 -9.55 -8.23 22.11
N HIS A 230 -10.08 -7.46 21.15
CA HIS A 230 -10.15 -7.87 19.76
C HIS A 230 -8.76 -8.04 19.14
N VAL A 231 -7.90 -7.03 19.27
CA VAL A 231 -6.55 -7.07 18.67
C VAL A 231 -5.70 -8.18 19.30
N TYR A 232 -5.84 -8.42 20.58
CA TYR A 232 -5.14 -9.50 21.28
C TYR A 232 -5.56 -10.87 20.74
N ALA A 233 -6.87 -11.14 20.75
CA ALA A 233 -7.41 -12.43 20.32
C ALA A 233 -7.05 -12.75 18.87
N GLU A 234 -7.28 -11.80 17.95
CA GLU A 234 -7.02 -11.99 16.53
C GLU A 234 -5.52 -12.08 16.21
N THR A 235 -4.69 -11.26 16.85
CA THR A 235 -3.24 -11.31 16.63
C THR A 235 -2.67 -12.66 17.07
N VAL A 236 -3.00 -13.12 18.28
CA VAL A 236 -2.54 -14.42 18.80
C VAL A 236 -3.03 -15.56 17.90
N LEU A 237 -4.31 -15.56 17.54
CA LEU A 237 -4.91 -16.62 16.72
C LEU A 237 -4.21 -16.71 15.36
N ARG A 238 -4.00 -15.58 14.68
CA ARG A 238 -3.45 -15.55 13.31
C ARG A 238 -1.95 -15.80 13.26
N THR A 239 -1.23 -15.38 14.30
CA THR A 239 0.22 -15.57 14.34
C THR A 239 0.65 -16.92 14.91
N SER A 240 -0.21 -17.63 15.66
CA SER A 240 0.09 -18.93 16.26
C SER A 240 0.53 -20.01 15.24
N GLY A 241 0.09 -19.90 13.99
CA GLY A 241 0.46 -20.79 12.89
C GLY A 241 1.65 -20.32 12.05
N THR A 242 2.25 -19.18 12.35
CA THR A 242 3.41 -18.66 11.61
C THR A 242 4.71 -19.31 12.09
N ARG A 243 5.77 -19.13 11.32
CA ARG A 243 7.09 -19.63 11.67
C ARG A 243 7.68 -19.00 12.94
N GLU A 244 7.35 -17.73 13.17
CA GLU A 244 7.85 -16.94 14.30
C GLU A 244 7.07 -17.24 15.60
N GLY A 245 5.95 -17.97 15.50
CA GLY A 245 5.07 -18.29 16.63
C GLY A 245 4.05 -17.22 16.96
N ALA A 246 3.29 -17.45 18.03
CA ALA A 246 2.26 -16.53 18.46
C ALA A 246 2.85 -15.19 18.92
N GLN A 247 2.23 -14.10 18.48
CA GLN A 247 2.54 -12.73 18.87
C GLN A 247 1.49 -12.27 19.89
N HIS A 248 1.93 -11.84 21.06
CA HIS A 248 1.06 -11.44 22.16
C HIS A 248 1.12 -9.92 22.35
N PRO A 249 0.14 -9.16 21.88
CA PRO A 249 0.01 -7.75 22.23
C PRO A 249 0.02 -7.55 23.73
N SER A 250 0.64 -6.50 24.21
CA SER A 250 0.66 -6.20 25.63
C SER A 250 0.13 -4.80 25.92
N PHE A 251 -0.37 -4.63 27.13
CA PHE A 251 -1.07 -3.44 27.58
C PHE A 251 -0.55 -3.02 28.95
N GLY A 252 -0.19 -1.76 29.06
CA GLY A 252 0.22 -1.15 30.31
C GLY A 252 -0.55 0.14 30.54
N TRP A 253 -1.05 0.35 31.75
CA TRP A 253 -1.84 1.51 32.07
C TRP A 253 -1.52 2.09 33.45
N ASP A 254 -1.57 3.40 33.52
CA ASP A 254 -1.59 4.17 34.75
C ASP A 254 -2.68 5.25 34.60
N LEU A 255 -3.93 4.80 34.67
CA LEU A 255 -5.11 5.65 34.55
C LEU A 255 -5.76 5.81 35.92
N ALA A 256 -6.16 7.04 36.25
CA ALA A 256 -7.00 7.37 37.37
C ALA A 256 -8.29 8.00 36.87
N GLY A 257 -9.45 7.53 37.33
CA GLY A 257 -10.76 8.02 36.94
C GLY A 257 -11.76 6.89 36.75
N GLU A 258 -12.97 7.26 36.39
CA GLU A 258 -14.06 6.35 36.05
C GLU A 258 -14.41 6.55 34.57
N GLY A 259 -14.53 5.47 33.78
CA GLY A 259 -14.91 5.53 32.36
C GLY A 259 -14.02 4.71 31.47
N ASP A 260 -14.58 4.12 30.41
CA ASP A 260 -13.79 3.52 29.32
C ASP A 260 -13.47 4.60 28.28
N LEU A 261 -12.31 4.49 27.64
CA LEU A 261 -11.88 5.44 26.63
C LEU A 261 -12.48 5.05 25.26
N VAL A 262 -13.47 5.79 24.79
CA VAL A 262 -14.01 5.61 23.44
C VAL A 262 -12.99 6.05 22.42
N LEU A 263 -12.53 5.12 21.57
CA LEU A 263 -11.57 5.37 20.49
C LEU A 263 -12.26 5.78 19.20
N THR A 264 -13.38 5.13 18.84
CA THR A 264 -14.14 5.45 17.62
C THR A 264 -15.65 5.40 17.88
N ASP A 265 -16.38 6.25 17.16
CA ASP A 265 -17.83 6.33 17.15
C ASP A 265 -18.34 5.96 15.74
N LEU A 266 -19.02 4.83 15.66
CA LEU A 266 -19.52 4.25 14.40
C LEU A 266 -20.74 5.02 13.85
N ASP A 267 -21.42 5.81 14.65
CA ASP A 267 -22.53 6.65 14.22
C ASP A 267 -22.05 7.82 13.34
N THR A 268 -20.79 8.17 13.43
CA THR A 268 -20.16 9.16 12.54
C THR A 268 -19.80 8.60 11.16
N ALA A 269 -19.95 7.29 10.95
CA ALA A 269 -19.60 6.63 9.69
C ALA A 269 -20.39 7.16 8.50
N ARG A 270 -19.69 7.38 7.40
CA ARG A 270 -20.33 7.83 6.14
C ARG A 270 -21.06 6.71 5.39
N ALA A 271 -20.76 5.47 5.70
CA ALA A 271 -21.39 4.28 5.15
C ALA A 271 -21.12 3.09 6.06
N SER A 272 -21.97 2.07 6.04
CA SER A 272 -21.76 0.88 6.88
C SER A 272 -22.28 -0.41 6.24
N LEU A 273 -21.68 -1.54 6.64
CA LEU A 273 -22.21 -2.87 6.46
C LEU A 273 -22.85 -3.31 7.78
N ILE A 274 -24.04 -3.87 7.71
CA ILE A 274 -24.81 -4.33 8.85
C ILE A 274 -24.84 -5.86 8.85
N PHE A 275 -24.36 -6.45 9.91
CA PHE A 275 -24.47 -7.88 10.19
C PHE A 275 -25.63 -8.06 11.17
N ASP A 276 -26.69 -8.65 10.69
CA ASP A 276 -27.93 -8.85 11.47
C ASP A 276 -27.66 -9.62 12.77
N ALA A 277 -28.42 -9.32 13.82
CA ALA A 277 -28.29 -9.93 15.14
C ALA A 277 -28.43 -11.46 15.14
N SER A 278 -29.20 -12.02 14.19
CA SER A 278 -29.38 -13.47 14.04
C SER A 278 -28.24 -14.16 13.26
N GLN A 279 -27.35 -13.38 12.64
CA GLN A 279 -26.28 -13.89 11.80
C GLN A 279 -25.19 -14.55 12.61
N THR A 280 -24.64 -15.64 12.09
CA THR A 280 -23.47 -16.32 12.61
C THR A 280 -22.51 -16.65 11.47
N GLY A 281 -21.22 -16.80 11.74
CA GLY A 281 -20.19 -17.15 10.78
C GLY A 281 -19.02 -16.20 10.76
N ALA A 282 -17.98 -16.56 10.00
CA ALA A 282 -16.79 -15.76 9.81
C ALA A 282 -16.84 -15.04 8.45
N PHE A 283 -16.79 -13.73 8.48
CA PHE A 283 -16.91 -12.87 7.32
C PHE A 283 -15.63 -12.07 7.11
N ALA A 284 -15.13 -12.09 5.87
CA ALA A 284 -14.02 -11.26 5.44
C ALA A 284 -14.53 -10.17 4.48
N VAL A 285 -14.20 -8.92 4.74
CA VAL A 285 -14.65 -7.76 3.95
C VAL A 285 -13.47 -7.14 3.22
N PHE A 286 -13.61 -7.00 1.90
CA PHE A 286 -12.60 -6.44 1.01
C PHE A 286 -13.12 -5.20 0.29
N ASP A 287 -12.36 -4.11 0.34
CA ASP A 287 -12.60 -2.92 -0.49
C ASP A 287 -11.99 -3.14 -1.89
N LEU A 288 -12.85 -3.38 -2.86
CA LEU A 288 -12.44 -3.59 -4.26
C LEU A 288 -12.00 -2.28 -4.94
N THR A 289 -12.47 -1.13 -4.45
CA THR A 289 -12.10 0.18 -4.97
C THR A 289 -10.64 0.50 -4.62
N ARG A 290 -10.27 0.23 -3.36
CA ARG A 290 -8.91 0.48 -2.84
C ARG A 290 -8.03 -0.76 -2.86
N ARG A 291 -8.60 -1.92 -3.22
CA ARG A 291 -7.94 -3.23 -3.21
C ARG A 291 -7.32 -3.56 -1.85
N ALA A 292 -8.07 -3.30 -0.80
CA ALA A 292 -7.64 -3.48 0.58
C ALA A 292 -8.56 -4.46 1.30
N PHE A 293 -7.98 -5.27 2.16
CA PHE A 293 -8.73 -5.98 3.19
C PHE A 293 -9.18 -4.95 4.24
N VAL A 294 -10.45 -4.98 4.62
CA VAL A 294 -11.04 -4.00 5.55
C VAL A 294 -11.11 -4.59 6.94
N ALA A 295 -11.82 -5.71 7.07
CA ALA A 295 -12.06 -6.33 8.36
C ALA A 295 -12.38 -7.82 8.22
N GLU A 296 -12.13 -8.57 9.27
CA GLU A 296 -12.72 -9.87 9.54
C GLU A 296 -13.72 -9.72 10.69
N VAL A 297 -14.91 -10.26 10.52
CA VAL A 297 -16.00 -10.17 11.48
C VAL A 297 -16.43 -11.58 11.82
N ASP A 298 -16.11 -12.01 13.03
CA ASP A 298 -16.53 -13.30 13.55
C ASP A 298 -17.79 -13.15 14.40
N LEU A 299 -18.82 -13.90 14.08
CA LEU A 299 -20.12 -13.92 14.73
C LEU A 299 -20.38 -15.32 15.28
N ASP A 300 -19.90 -15.58 16.48
CA ASP A 300 -19.94 -16.91 17.12
C ASP A 300 -21.36 -17.34 17.49
N ALA A 301 -22.23 -16.38 17.83
CA ALA A 301 -23.61 -16.66 18.24
C ALA A 301 -24.53 -15.49 17.86
N PRO A 302 -25.86 -15.76 17.72
CA PRO A 302 -26.85 -14.71 17.64
C PRO A 302 -26.79 -13.76 18.84
N ALA A 303 -27.00 -12.49 18.61
CA ALA A 303 -26.91 -11.45 19.62
C ALA A 303 -28.23 -10.64 19.75
N ALA A 304 -28.26 -9.67 20.66
CA ALA A 304 -29.44 -8.84 20.91
C ALA A 304 -29.57 -7.69 19.91
N ALA A 305 -28.45 -7.25 19.30
CA ALA A 305 -28.41 -6.15 18.34
C ALA A 305 -27.56 -6.51 17.11
N ASP A 306 -27.74 -5.76 16.03
CA ASP A 306 -26.96 -5.87 14.81
C ASP A 306 -25.52 -5.39 15.06
N ARG A 307 -24.54 -6.02 14.38
CA ARG A 307 -23.18 -5.49 14.36
C ARG A 307 -22.99 -4.57 13.16
N ARG A 308 -22.46 -3.40 13.41
CA ARG A 308 -22.15 -2.41 12.38
C ARG A 308 -20.65 -2.40 12.10
N LEU A 309 -20.28 -2.53 10.84
CA LEU A 309 -18.94 -2.28 10.36
C LEU A 309 -18.95 -1.00 9.54
N ALA A 310 -18.31 0.03 10.04
CA ALA A 310 -18.15 1.28 9.31
C ALA A 310 -17.25 1.07 8.10
N VAL A 311 -17.62 1.64 6.97
CA VAL A 311 -16.84 1.54 5.73
C VAL A 311 -16.86 2.87 4.98
N ARG A 312 -15.86 3.09 4.13
CA ARG A 312 -15.88 4.21 3.18
C ARG A 312 -16.82 3.88 2.01
N PRO A 313 -17.49 4.87 1.41
CA PRO A 313 -18.24 4.62 0.17
C PRO A 313 -17.36 3.98 -0.89
N GLY A 314 -17.87 2.95 -1.57
CA GLY A 314 -17.09 2.18 -2.53
C GLY A 314 -17.71 0.84 -2.93
N ARG A 315 -16.88 0.01 -3.55
CA ARG A 315 -17.26 -1.35 -3.95
C ARG A 315 -16.58 -2.35 -3.02
N PHE A 316 -17.37 -3.27 -2.49
CA PHE A 316 -16.91 -4.27 -1.53
C PHE A 316 -17.18 -5.67 -2.04
N GLN A 317 -16.38 -6.60 -1.58
CA GLN A 317 -16.64 -8.04 -1.65
C GLN A 317 -16.68 -8.58 -0.24
N ILE A 318 -17.76 -9.25 0.09
CA ILE A 318 -17.97 -9.92 1.37
C ILE A 318 -17.83 -11.43 1.12
N GLN A 319 -16.99 -12.08 1.90
CA GLN A 319 -16.75 -13.52 1.82
C GLN A 319 -17.13 -14.16 3.15
N GLU A 320 -18.06 -15.08 3.11
CA GLU A 320 -18.43 -15.92 4.25
C GLU A 320 -17.72 -17.27 4.10
N ARG A 321 -17.01 -17.71 5.12
CA ARG A 321 -16.14 -18.88 5.08
C ARG A 321 -16.83 -20.10 5.66
N PHE A 322 -16.89 -21.18 4.88
CA PHE A 322 -17.34 -22.50 5.30
C PHE A 322 -16.21 -23.53 5.17
N PRO A 323 -16.27 -24.69 5.85
CA PRO A 323 -15.20 -25.69 5.75
C PRO A 323 -14.91 -26.20 4.34
N THR A 324 -15.92 -26.22 3.45
CA THR A 324 -15.82 -26.82 2.11
C THR A 324 -15.92 -25.82 0.95
N HIS A 325 -16.34 -24.59 1.21
CA HIS A 325 -16.56 -23.57 0.19
C HIS A 325 -16.57 -22.16 0.79
N LEU A 326 -16.52 -21.16 -0.06
CA LEU A 326 -16.80 -19.77 0.27
C LEU A 326 -18.19 -19.39 -0.28
N ARG A 327 -18.90 -18.54 0.43
CA ARG A 327 -19.99 -17.74 -0.15
C ARG A 327 -19.47 -16.33 -0.36
N VAL A 328 -19.70 -15.75 -1.54
CA VAL A 328 -19.14 -14.45 -1.93
C VAL A 328 -20.25 -13.58 -2.45
N ALA A 329 -20.36 -12.35 -1.95
CA ALA A 329 -21.24 -11.33 -2.44
C ALA A 329 -20.48 -10.04 -2.75
N ASP A 330 -20.91 -9.31 -3.77
CA ASP A 330 -20.38 -7.98 -4.11
C ASP A 330 -21.41 -6.92 -3.70
N ALA A 331 -20.95 -5.84 -3.07
CA ALA A 331 -21.77 -4.71 -2.66
C ALA A 331 -21.21 -3.39 -3.19
N VAL A 332 -22.09 -2.47 -3.54
CA VAL A 332 -21.74 -1.07 -3.84
C VAL A 332 -22.44 -0.22 -2.79
N ILE A 333 -21.67 0.48 -1.96
CA ILE A 333 -22.19 1.26 -0.84
C ILE A 333 -21.91 2.73 -1.09
N GLN A 334 -22.96 3.55 -1.05
CA GLN A 334 -22.88 4.98 -1.27
C GLN A 334 -22.72 5.75 0.06
N ALA A 335 -22.37 7.03 -0.04
CA ALA A 335 -22.28 7.86 1.16
C ALA A 335 -23.68 8.03 1.80
N GLY A 336 -23.77 7.81 3.10
CA GLY A 336 -25.02 7.82 3.87
C GLY A 336 -25.79 6.51 3.83
N GLU A 337 -25.26 5.47 3.19
CA GLU A 337 -25.95 4.18 3.03
C GLU A 337 -25.45 3.15 4.04
N SER A 338 -26.40 2.41 4.63
CA SER A 338 -26.14 1.21 5.42
C SER A 338 -26.72 0.01 4.68
N VAL A 339 -25.90 -0.97 4.37
CA VAL A 339 -26.29 -2.16 3.60
C VAL A 339 -26.24 -3.38 4.52
N SER A 340 -27.38 -4.07 4.67
CA SER A 340 -27.42 -5.36 5.35
C SER A 340 -26.78 -6.44 4.49
N ILE A 341 -25.90 -7.26 5.06
CA ILE A 341 -25.31 -8.38 4.34
C ILE A 341 -26.35 -9.45 3.98
N GLN A 342 -27.51 -9.50 4.68
CA GLN A 342 -28.58 -10.42 4.34
C GLN A 342 -29.25 -10.08 3.01
N ASP A 343 -29.23 -8.79 2.61
CA ASP A 343 -29.81 -8.33 1.36
C ASP A 343 -28.90 -8.58 0.15
N LEU A 344 -27.68 -9.10 0.39
CA LEU A 344 -26.71 -9.36 -0.65
C LEU A 344 -26.91 -10.73 -1.29
N ASP A 345 -26.70 -10.80 -2.60
CA ASP A 345 -26.78 -12.03 -3.37
C ASP A 345 -25.46 -12.84 -3.26
N PHE A 346 -25.43 -13.79 -2.32
CA PHE A 346 -24.30 -14.65 -2.08
C PHE A 346 -24.27 -15.83 -3.04
N ARG A 347 -23.19 -15.97 -3.80
CA ARG A 347 -22.89 -17.13 -4.65
C ARG A 347 -21.88 -18.07 -3.98
N SER A 348 -22.10 -19.36 -4.06
CA SER A 348 -21.12 -20.35 -3.57
C SER A 348 -19.96 -20.51 -4.54
N VAL A 349 -18.75 -20.47 -4.01
CA VAL A 349 -17.50 -20.67 -4.74
C VAL A 349 -16.73 -21.80 -4.03
N ARG A 350 -16.37 -22.87 -4.76
CA ARG A 350 -15.54 -23.94 -4.19
C ARG A 350 -14.13 -23.41 -3.96
N TYR A 351 -13.49 -23.88 -2.89
CA TYR A 351 -12.05 -23.71 -2.77
C TYR A 351 -11.37 -24.40 -3.95
N GLU A 352 -10.59 -23.66 -4.71
CA GLU A 352 -9.67 -24.27 -5.67
C GLU A 352 -8.47 -24.79 -4.86
N ASP A 353 -7.92 -25.95 -5.25
CA ASP A 353 -6.82 -26.60 -4.50
C ASP A 353 -5.57 -25.71 -4.30
N ASP A 354 -5.47 -24.62 -5.05
CA ASP A 354 -4.40 -23.61 -4.95
C ASP A 354 -4.68 -22.46 -3.95
N VAL A 355 -5.82 -22.43 -3.28
CA VAL A 355 -6.26 -21.31 -2.40
C VAL A 355 -5.64 -21.37 -0.99
N ALA A 356 -5.00 -22.47 -0.63
CA ALA A 356 -4.50 -22.71 0.73
C ALA A 356 -3.36 -21.79 1.21
N LYS A 357 -2.75 -20.93 0.36
CA LYS A 357 -1.82 -19.86 0.75
C LYS A 357 -1.82 -18.72 -0.28
N GLY A 358 -2.43 -17.58 0.07
CA GLY A 358 -2.13 -16.32 -0.60
C GLY A 358 -2.89 -16.01 -1.89
N TRP A 359 -4.19 -16.29 -1.98
CA TRP A 359 -5.00 -15.92 -3.15
C TRP A 359 -5.03 -14.40 -3.39
N LEU A 360 -5.19 -13.62 -2.35
CA LEU A 360 -5.06 -12.15 -2.42
C LEU A 360 -3.63 -11.71 -2.74
N ASP A 361 -2.63 -12.43 -2.23
CA ASP A 361 -1.22 -12.13 -2.49
C ASP A 361 -0.85 -12.37 -3.96
N LYS A 362 -1.30 -13.48 -4.58
CA LYS A 362 -1.06 -13.70 -6.02
C LYS A 362 -1.73 -12.63 -6.88
N GLN A 363 -2.93 -12.15 -6.54
CA GLN A 363 -3.57 -11.05 -7.28
C GLN A 363 -2.99 -9.69 -6.91
N ALA A 364 -2.69 -9.41 -5.64
CA ALA A 364 -2.11 -8.14 -5.20
C ALA A 364 -0.62 -8.01 -5.59
N ARG A 365 0.17 -9.08 -5.54
CA ARG A 365 1.55 -9.11 -6.07
C ARG A 365 1.56 -9.03 -7.60
N ARG A 366 0.66 -9.74 -8.29
CA ARG A 366 0.45 -9.55 -9.73
C ARG A 366 -0.07 -8.15 -10.07
N ALA A 367 -0.72 -7.46 -9.11
CA ALA A 367 -1.15 -6.08 -9.27
C ALA A 367 -0.01 -5.06 -9.11
N ARG A 368 1.07 -5.42 -8.44
CA ARG A 368 2.23 -4.53 -8.16
C ARG A 368 3.42 -4.82 -9.04
N LEU A 369 3.62 -6.07 -9.45
CA LEU A 369 4.68 -6.41 -10.37
C LEU A 369 4.21 -6.18 -11.81
N PRO A 370 5.05 -5.61 -12.68
CA PRO A 370 4.77 -5.57 -14.10
C PRO A 370 4.66 -7.01 -14.63
N ASP A 371 3.73 -7.23 -15.56
CA ASP A 371 3.66 -8.51 -16.28
C ASP A 371 4.99 -8.73 -16.99
N THR A 372 5.56 -9.89 -16.81
CA THR A 372 6.87 -10.24 -17.40
C THR A 372 6.65 -11.29 -18.47
N SER A 373 7.20 -11.08 -19.66
CA SER A 373 7.19 -12.09 -20.71
C SER A 373 8.57 -12.30 -21.33
N VAL A 374 8.79 -13.53 -21.78
CA VAL A 374 9.96 -13.90 -22.59
C VAL A 374 9.46 -14.36 -23.94
N GLN A 375 10.02 -13.79 -25.00
CA GLN A 375 9.60 -14.01 -26.38
C GLN A 375 10.78 -14.49 -27.23
N LEU A 376 10.54 -15.46 -28.10
CA LEU A 376 11.40 -15.77 -29.21
C LEU A 376 11.09 -14.79 -30.33
N VAL A 377 12.10 -14.18 -30.93
CA VAL A 377 11.96 -13.14 -31.95
C VAL A 377 12.63 -13.58 -33.23
N VAL A 378 11.90 -13.51 -34.36
CA VAL A 378 12.45 -13.65 -35.70
C VAL A 378 12.25 -12.31 -36.43
N SER A 379 13.29 -11.80 -37.04
CA SER A 379 13.25 -10.47 -37.64
C SER A 379 13.90 -10.43 -39.03
N ARG A 380 13.43 -9.48 -39.82
CA ARG A 380 14.09 -9.06 -41.09
C ARG A 380 14.29 -7.55 -41.01
N THR A 381 15.52 -7.13 -41.26
CA THR A 381 15.90 -5.73 -41.30
C THR A 381 16.30 -5.39 -42.71
N THR A 382 15.80 -4.28 -43.24
CA THR A 382 16.08 -3.78 -44.57
C THR A 382 16.53 -2.33 -44.46
N PRO A 383 17.61 -1.91 -45.06
CA PRO A 383 18.00 -0.51 -45.14
C PRO A 383 16.97 0.30 -45.90
N LEU A 384 16.82 1.58 -45.51
CA LEU A 384 15.96 2.57 -46.16
C LEU A 384 16.84 3.72 -46.67
N GLY A 385 16.78 4.02 -47.94
CA GLY A 385 17.52 5.14 -48.52
C GLY A 385 18.05 4.84 -49.91
N SER A 386 19.10 5.54 -50.31
CA SER A 386 19.75 5.35 -51.63
C SER A 386 20.51 4.02 -51.72
N ASP A 387 20.85 3.61 -52.93
CA ASP A 387 21.63 2.41 -53.24
C ASP A 387 22.90 2.26 -52.40
N ALA A 388 23.49 3.37 -51.94
CA ALA A 388 24.61 3.39 -51.02
C ALA A 388 24.32 2.78 -49.63
N ALA A 389 23.07 2.78 -49.16
CA ALA A 389 22.70 2.18 -47.86
C ALA A 389 22.64 0.64 -47.95
N ASP A 390 22.20 0.10 -49.11
CA ASP A 390 22.17 -1.35 -49.37
C ASP A 390 23.58 -1.94 -49.49
N GLU A 391 24.54 -1.13 -49.97
CA GLU A 391 25.96 -1.50 -50.07
C GLU A 391 26.61 -1.57 -48.68
N PHE A 392 26.16 -0.73 -47.73
CA PHE A 392 26.74 -0.65 -46.39
C PHE A 392 26.24 -1.77 -45.46
N ILE A 393 24.93 -2.01 -45.45
CA ILE A 393 24.30 -3.06 -44.66
C ILE A 393 23.23 -3.75 -45.51
N PRO A 394 23.50 -4.94 -46.07
CA PRO A 394 22.49 -5.70 -46.78
C PRO A 394 21.33 -6.11 -45.87
N PRO A 395 20.20 -6.55 -46.44
CA PRO A 395 19.11 -7.09 -45.64
C PRO A 395 19.57 -8.19 -44.67
N LEU A 396 19.28 -8.03 -43.39
CA LEU A 396 19.68 -8.95 -42.33
C LEU A 396 18.48 -9.76 -41.85
N GLY A 397 18.62 -11.08 -41.78
CA GLY A 397 17.76 -11.96 -41.00
C GLY A 397 18.26 -12.08 -39.57
N GLY A 398 17.38 -12.04 -38.57
CA GLY A 398 17.74 -12.15 -37.18
C GLY A 398 16.87 -13.16 -36.42
N VAL A 399 17.47 -13.85 -35.44
CA VAL A 399 16.79 -14.74 -34.51
C VAL A 399 17.36 -14.48 -33.10
N GLY A 400 16.50 -14.42 -32.09
CA GLY A 400 16.92 -14.17 -30.75
C GLY A 400 15.78 -14.20 -29.74
N ALA A 401 16.02 -13.59 -28.59
CA ALA A 401 15.05 -13.50 -27.51
C ALA A 401 14.82 -12.05 -27.09
N SER A 402 13.62 -11.78 -26.63
CA SER A 402 13.22 -10.51 -25.99
C SER A 402 12.62 -10.78 -24.62
N TRP A 403 12.95 -9.93 -23.70
CA TRP A 403 12.34 -9.87 -22.36
C TRP A 403 11.57 -8.57 -22.24
N ARG A 404 10.26 -8.67 -21.95
CA ARG A 404 9.37 -7.51 -21.83
C ARG A 404 8.79 -7.43 -20.40
N LEU A 405 8.73 -6.22 -19.90
CA LEU A 405 8.02 -5.82 -18.68
C LEU A 405 6.87 -4.91 -19.09
N GLN A 406 5.67 -5.18 -18.61
CA GLN A 406 4.49 -4.36 -18.91
C GLN A 406 3.71 -4.04 -17.63
N THR A 407 3.45 -2.76 -17.39
CA THR A 407 2.61 -2.30 -16.28
C THR A 407 1.12 -2.36 -16.65
N ARG A 408 0.27 -2.38 -15.68
CA ARG A 408 -1.20 -2.33 -15.88
C ARG A 408 -1.71 -0.99 -16.44
N GLU A 409 -0.89 0.04 -16.40
CA GLU A 409 -1.19 1.36 -16.97
C GLU A 409 -0.85 1.42 -18.45
N GLY A 410 -0.44 0.32 -19.06
CA GLY A 410 -0.04 0.23 -20.46
C GLY A 410 1.39 0.72 -20.74
N ARG A 411 2.20 1.03 -19.73
CA ARG A 411 3.63 1.31 -19.94
C ARG A 411 4.36 -0.02 -20.09
N TRP A 412 5.28 -0.08 -21.06
CA TRP A 412 6.09 -1.27 -21.27
C TRP A 412 7.56 -0.90 -21.53
N ALA A 413 8.44 -1.84 -21.22
CA ALA A 413 9.84 -1.79 -21.58
C ALA A 413 10.30 -3.20 -21.99
N ALA A 414 11.21 -3.28 -22.98
CA ALA A 414 11.77 -4.56 -23.40
C ALA A 414 13.25 -4.44 -23.72
N VAL A 415 13.95 -5.55 -23.55
CA VAL A 415 15.36 -5.74 -23.95
C VAL A 415 15.40 -6.95 -24.85
N ASP A 416 16.11 -6.87 -25.96
CA ASP A 416 16.31 -8.02 -26.85
C ASP A 416 17.77 -8.24 -27.23
N LEU A 417 18.07 -9.49 -27.54
CA LEU A 417 19.35 -9.94 -28.07
C LEU A 417 19.09 -10.88 -29.22
N GLN A 418 19.64 -10.57 -30.40
CA GLN A 418 19.45 -11.36 -31.62
C GLN A 418 20.78 -11.60 -32.34
N GLY A 419 21.00 -12.84 -32.77
CA GLY A 419 21.99 -13.14 -33.79
C GLY A 419 21.46 -12.71 -35.16
N VAL A 420 22.24 -11.98 -35.92
CA VAL A 420 21.85 -11.47 -37.25
C VAL A 420 22.79 -11.94 -38.33
N ARG A 421 22.26 -12.20 -39.54
CA ARG A 421 23.03 -12.63 -40.71
C ARG A 421 22.42 -12.08 -42.00
N GLY A 422 23.28 -11.66 -42.91
CA GLY A 422 22.91 -11.21 -44.23
C GLY A 422 23.99 -11.49 -45.27
N ARG A 423 23.61 -11.41 -46.56
CA ARG A 423 24.51 -11.49 -47.69
C ARG A 423 24.21 -10.34 -48.62
N GLY A 424 25.23 -9.74 -49.19
CA GLY A 424 25.16 -8.66 -50.16
C GLY A 424 26.39 -8.61 -51.02
N ALA A 425 26.52 -7.56 -51.81
CA ALA A 425 27.72 -7.28 -52.57
C ALA A 425 28.09 -5.80 -52.39
N ILE A 426 29.37 -5.50 -52.32
CA ILE A 426 29.85 -4.12 -52.34
C ILE A 426 30.16 -3.79 -53.80
N GLN A 427 29.62 -2.66 -54.28
CA GLN A 427 29.90 -2.14 -55.60
C GLN A 427 30.84 -0.94 -55.46
N VAL A 428 32.01 -1.03 -56.07
CA VAL A 428 32.98 0.06 -56.14
C VAL A 428 33.05 0.50 -57.57
N ASP A 429 33.01 1.80 -57.87
CA ASP A 429 33.03 2.33 -59.19
C ASP A 429 34.17 1.75 -60.03
N GLY A 430 33.82 1.05 -61.09
CA GLY A 430 34.75 0.46 -62.05
C GLY A 430 35.29 -0.93 -61.69
N ILE A 431 34.77 -1.58 -60.67
CA ILE A 431 35.11 -2.94 -60.22
C ILE A 431 33.84 -3.80 -60.22
N ASP A 432 33.94 -5.07 -60.55
CA ASP A 432 32.82 -6.01 -60.44
C ASP A 432 32.34 -6.12 -59.00
N PRO A 433 31.02 -6.24 -58.74
CA PRO A 433 30.46 -6.33 -57.38
C PRO A 433 31.06 -7.48 -56.60
N GLU A 434 31.66 -7.17 -55.44
CA GLU A 434 32.31 -8.15 -54.59
C GLU A 434 31.32 -8.74 -53.56
N PRO A 435 31.09 -10.07 -53.56
CA PRO A 435 30.15 -10.70 -52.64
C PRO A 435 30.63 -10.59 -51.18
N THR A 436 29.74 -10.25 -50.30
CA THR A 436 30.02 -10.11 -48.85
C THR A 436 29.02 -10.86 -48.01
N ALA A 437 29.48 -11.34 -46.86
CA ALA A 437 28.63 -11.91 -45.83
C ALA A 437 28.79 -11.12 -44.53
N LEU A 438 27.67 -10.68 -43.96
CA LEU A 438 27.62 -10.04 -42.67
C LEU A 438 27.00 -10.99 -41.66
N GLY A 439 27.61 -11.07 -40.47
CA GLY A 439 27.08 -11.80 -39.35
C GLY A 439 27.45 -11.09 -38.05
N GLY A 440 26.61 -11.22 -37.03
CA GLY A 440 26.88 -10.55 -35.78
C GLY A 440 25.73 -10.61 -34.77
N VAL A 441 25.73 -9.65 -33.90
CA VAL A 441 24.75 -9.55 -32.80
C VAL A 441 24.10 -8.17 -32.84
N ARG A 442 22.80 -8.16 -32.61
CA ARG A 442 22.01 -6.97 -32.38
C ARG A 442 21.42 -7.03 -30.97
N THR A 443 21.52 -5.95 -30.22
CA THR A 443 20.85 -5.79 -28.91
C THR A 443 20.16 -4.44 -28.89
N GLY A 444 19.02 -4.37 -28.20
CA GLY A 444 18.26 -3.14 -28.10
C GLY A 444 17.43 -3.07 -26.85
N VAL A 445 17.14 -1.83 -26.47
CA VAL A 445 16.22 -1.48 -25.38
C VAL A 445 15.12 -0.62 -25.97
N GLU A 446 13.89 -0.93 -25.65
CA GLU A 446 12.73 -0.18 -26.07
C GLU A 446 11.77 0.06 -24.92
N ALA A 447 11.05 1.19 -24.96
CA ALA A 447 10.03 1.53 -23.97
C ALA A 447 8.93 2.38 -24.60
N GLY A 448 7.70 2.24 -24.11
CA GLY A 448 6.56 2.94 -24.70
C GLY A 448 5.26 2.68 -23.95
N PHE A 449 4.17 2.89 -24.69
CA PHE A 449 2.81 2.71 -24.21
C PHE A 449 2.06 1.75 -25.12
N SER A 450 1.14 0.98 -24.55
CA SER A 450 0.25 0.06 -25.27
C SER A 450 -1.20 0.23 -24.79
N THR A 451 -2.12 -0.30 -25.60
CA THR A 451 -3.53 -0.46 -25.20
C THR A 451 -3.66 -1.40 -24.01
N LEU A 452 -4.74 -1.29 -23.26
CA LEU A 452 -5.02 -2.09 -22.06
C LEU A 452 -5.89 -3.32 -22.35
N ASP A 453 -6.22 -3.60 -23.61
CA ASP A 453 -6.94 -4.82 -23.97
C ASP A 453 -6.05 -6.05 -23.71
N ARG A 454 -6.65 -7.10 -23.12
CA ARG A 454 -5.90 -8.30 -22.71
C ARG A 454 -5.72 -9.31 -23.84
N THR A 455 -6.58 -9.26 -24.84
CA THR A 455 -6.59 -10.22 -25.95
C THR A 455 -5.85 -9.67 -27.16
N TRP A 456 -6.10 -8.41 -27.51
CA TRP A 456 -5.43 -7.69 -28.58
C TRP A 456 -4.74 -6.46 -28.03
N GLN A 457 -3.47 -6.35 -28.27
CA GLN A 457 -2.68 -5.20 -27.84
C GLN A 457 -2.05 -4.50 -29.04
N ALA A 458 -2.01 -3.18 -28.98
CA ALA A 458 -1.23 -2.37 -29.88
C ALA A 458 -0.40 -1.39 -29.06
N GLY A 459 0.87 -1.23 -29.41
CA GLY A 459 1.77 -0.36 -28.66
C GLY A 459 2.73 0.39 -29.59
N ALA A 460 3.24 1.51 -29.07
CA ALA A 460 4.27 2.31 -29.72
C ALA A 460 5.25 2.84 -28.67
N GLY A 461 6.50 3.05 -29.09
CA GLY A 461 7.56 3.49 -28.20
C GLY A 461 8.81 3.95 -28.92
N LEU A 462 9.82 4.24 -28.13
CA LEU A 462 11.17 4.58 -28.58
C LEU A 462 12.09 3.39 -28.38
N ARG A 463 13.07 3.27 -29.28
CA ARG A 463 14.07 2.21 -29.24
C ARG A 463 15.47 2.78 -29.45
N VAL A 464 16.41 2.25 -28.70
CA VAL A 464 17.85 2.40 -28.93
C VAL A 464 18.43 1.01 -29.14
N GLU A 465 19.22 0.83 -30.19
CA GLU A 465 19.88 -0.46 -30.42
C GLU A 465 21.34 -0.28 -30.84
N ALA A 466 22.11 -1.34 -30.70
CA ALA A 466 23.47 -1.45 -31.19
C ALA A 466 23.62 -2.70 -32.04
N LEU A 467 24.22 -2.52 -33.22
CA LEU A 467 24.59 -3.60 -34.11
C LEU A 467 26.10 -3.80 -34.05
N TYR A 468 26.51 -5.01 -33.73
CA TYR A 468 27.91 -5.46 -33.75
C TYR A 468 28.06 -6.47 -34.85
N LEU A 469 28.55 -6.03 -36.03
CA LEU A 469 28.62 -6.84 -37.24
C LEU A 469 30.07 -7.11 -37.61
N ARG A 470 30.27 -8.27 -38.21
CA ARG A 470 31.52 -8.66 -38.88
C ARG A 470 31.21 -8.96 -40.35
N ARG A 471 31.86 -8.24 -41.24
CA ARG A 471 31.82 -8.48 -42.69
C ARG A 471 32.98 -9.38 -43.08
N THR A 472 32.70 -10.36 -43.91
CA THR A 472 33.69 -11.26 -44.50
C THR A 472 33.51 -11.28 -46.00
N PHE A 473 34.59 -11.51 -46.72
CA PHE A 473 34.67 -11.59 -48.18
C PHE A 473 34.93 -13.06 -48.55
N PRO A 474 33.89 -13.82 -48.98
CA PRO A 474 33.98 -15.27 -49.14
C PRO A 474 34.94 -15.70 -50.26
N ASP A 475 35.14 -14.85 -51.27
CA ASP A 475 35.89 -15.16 -52.48
C ASP A 475 37.37 -14.68 -52.42
N GLU A 476 37.75 -13.93 -51.41
CA GLU A 476 39.13 -13.45 -51.19
C GLU A 476 39.72 -13.89 -49.86
N GLU A 477 40.55 -14.93 -49.87
CA GLU A 477 41.24 -15.42 -48.66
C GLU A 477 42.25 -14.42 -48.06
N SER A 478 42.58 -13.34 -48.77
CA SER A 478 43.58 -12.35 -48.37
C SER A 478 43.01 -11.09 -47.70
N GLN A 479 41.69 -10.90 -47.68
CA GLN A 479 41.07 -9.72 -47.06
C GLN A 479 40.71 -9.95 -45.61
N ASP A 480 41.17 -9.03 -44.73
CA ASP A 480 40.83 -9.05 -43.32
C ASP A 480 39.36 -8.71 -43.10
N ALA A 481 38.72 -9.44 -42.20
CA ALA A 481 37.32 -9.21 -41.82
C ALA A 481 37.12 -7.82 -41.20
N GLN A 482 36.21 -7.07 -41.74
CA GLN A 482 35.84 -5.74 -41.22
C GLN A 482 34.85 -5.84 -40.07
N ARG A 483 35.04 -5.01 -39.05
CA ARG A 483 34.10 -4.87 -37.90
C ARG A 483 33.31 -3.58 -38.07
N LEU A 484 31.99 -3.68 -37.93
CA LEU A 484 31.07 -2.57 -38.01
C LEU A 484 30.28 -2.50 -36.69
N ASN A 485 30.39 -1.37 -36.02
CA ASN A 485 29.61 -1.07 -34.81
C ASN A 485 28.69 0.10 -35.15
N ALA A 486 27.38 -0.14 -35.17
CA ALA A 486 26.41 0.87 -35.58
C ALA A 486 25.35 1.05 -34.47
N PRO A 487 25.37 2.20 -33.77
CA PRO A 487 24.26 2.59 -32.91
C PRO A 487 23.09 3.02 -33.79
N ALA A 488 21.85 2.72 -33.33
CA ALA A 488 20.64 3.15 -34.01
C ALA A 488 19.61 3.62 -32.98
N VAL A 489 18.81 4.63 -33.34
CA VAL A 489 17.73 5.16 -32.52
C VAL A 489 16.51 5.39 -33.39
N GLY A 490 15.32 5.15 -32.83
CA GLY A 490 14.10 5.37 -33.60
C GLY A 490 12.83 4.98 -32.88
N GLY A 491 11.77 4.79 -33.65
CA GLY A 491 10.45 4.37 -33.20
C GLY A 491 10.22 2.87 -33.34
N THR A 492 9.42 2.32 -32.46
CA THR A 492 8.91 0.95 -32.52
C THR A 492 7.41 0.95 -32.37
N GLY A 493 6.73 0.05 -33.05
CA GLY A 493 5.30 -0.20 -32.87
C GLY A 493 5.02 -1.69 -33.00
N PHE A 494 4.01 -2.18 -32.27
CA PHE A 494 3.59 -3.58 -32.36
C PHE A 494 2.07 -3.72 -32.31
N VAL A 495 1.60 -4.81 -32.87
CA VAL A 495 0.24 -5.34 -32.68
C VAL A 495 0.39 -6.81 -32.31
N GLY A 496 -0.30 -7.22 -31.25
CA GLY A 496 -0.20 -8.57 -30.71
C GLY A 496 -1.53 -9.19 -30.37
N TRP A 497 -1.58 -10.50 -30.49
CA TRP A 497 -2.67 -11.35 -30.02
C TRP A 497 -2.18 -12.18 -28.84
N HIS A 498 -2.84 -12.02 -27.67
CA HIS A 498 -2.41 -12.55 -26.38
C HIS A 498 -3.44 -13.50 -25.77
N PRO A 499 -3.58 -14.73 -26.27
CA PRO A 499 -4.50 -15.71 -25.71
C PRO A 499 -3.96 -16.28 -24.39
N GLY A 500 -4.51 -15.83 -23.27
CA GLY A 500 -4.12 -16.27 -21.94
C GLY A 500 -2.70 -15.87 -21.56
N ARG A 501 -1.78 -16.84 -21.46
CA ARG A 501 -0.36 -16.61 -21.13
C ARG A 501 0.56 -16.58 -22.36
N PHE A 502 0.05 -16.86 -23.53
CA PHE A 502 0.82 -16.80 -24.77
C PHE A 502 0.72 -15.42 -25.41
N GLU A 503 1.79 -14.99 -26.03
CA GLU A 503 1.88 -13.71 -26.75
C GLU A 503 2.42 -13.97 -28.16
N PHE A 504 1.78 -13.35 -29.16
CA PHE A 504 2.19 -13.38 -30.54
C PHE A 504 2.15 -11.95 -31.07
N ASP A 505 3.32 -11.35 -31.31
CA ASP A 505 3.42 -9.95 -31.72
C ASP A 505 4.02 -9.84 -33.13
N LEU A 506 3.46 -8.92 -33.91
CA LEU A 506 4.05 -8.36 -35.10
C LEU A 506 4.55 -6.97 -34.79
N SER A 507 5.84 -6.70 -34.90
CA SER A 507 6.43 -5.39 -34.63
C SER A 507 7.16 -4.81 -35.85
N LEU A 508 7.02 -3.48 -35.99
CA LEU A 508 7.74 -2.67 -36.96
C LEU A 508 8.64 -1.68 -36.23
N ARG A 509 9.88 -1.59 -36.67
CA ARG A 509 10.88 -0.65 -36.14
C ARG A 509 11.40 0.21 -37.27
N LEU A 510 11.48 1.51 -37.06
CA LEU A 510 12.06 2.48 -37.95
C LEU A 510 13.19 3.18 -37.20
N LEU A 511 14.42 2.97 -37.66
CA LEU A 511 15.61 3.37 -36.95
C LEU A 511 16.49 4.25 -37.86
N ALA A 512 17.12 5.24 -37.29
CA ALA A 512 18.17 6.03 -37.90
C ALA A 512 19.53 5.57 -37.39
N VAL A 513 20.45 5.31 -38.32
CA VAL A 513 21.83 4.90 -38.04
C VAL A 513 22.75 6.05 -38.38
N PRO A 514 23.38 6.74 -37.44
CA PRO A 514 24.41 7.73 -37.71
C PRO A 514 25.72 7.01 -38.04
N VAL A 515 26.25 7.23 -39.26
CA VAL A 515 27.58 6.73 -39.66
C VAL A 515 28.56 7.90 -39.63
N PRO A 516 29.56 7.91 -38.74
CA PRO A 516 30.62 8.89 -38.78
C PRO A 516 31.59 8.56 -39.93
N LEU A 517 31.62 9.38 -40.96
CA LEU A 517 32.67 9.44 -41.96
C LEU A 517 33.58 10.63 -41.66
N GLU A 518 34.85 10.56 -42.02
CA GLU A 518 35.91 11.51 -41.60
C GLU A 518 35.59 13.00 -41.85
N ASP A 519 34.70 13.33 -42.81
CA ASP A 519 34.29 14.73 -43.11
C ASP A 519 32.78 14.95 -43.27
N GLU A 520 31.94 13.90 -43.31
CA GLU A 520 30.47 14.03 -43.46
C GLU A 520 29.72 13.06 -42.54
N ARG A 521 28.61 13.51 -42.01
CA ARG A 521 27.67 12.63 -41.27
C ARG A 521 26.64 12.10 -42.25
N LEU A 522 26.87 10.91 -42.79
CA LEU A 522 25.83 10.16 -43.51
C LEU A 522 24.95 9.43 -42.51
N GLY A 523 23.64 9.64 -42.59
CA GLY A 523 22.64 8.89 -41.85
C GLY A 523 21.79 8.10 -42.84
N PHE A 524 21.55 6.83 -42.55
CA PHE A 524 20.57 6.03 -43.27
C PHE A 524 19.53 5.43 -42.36
N GLY A 525 18.36 5.09 -42.91
CA GLY A 525 17.27 4.46 -42.17
C GLY A 525 17.38 2.94 -42.22
N LEU A 526 16.89 2.28 -41.17
CA LEU A 526 16.63 0.85 -41.16
C LEU A 526 15.15 0.61 -40.83
N ALA A 527 14.50 -0.24 -41.61
CA ALA A 527 13.20 -0.80 -41.27
C ALA A 527 13.38 -2.26 -40.82
N ALA A 528 12.86 -2.62 -39.67
CA ALA A 528 12.89 -4.00 -39.21
C ALA A 528 11.46 -4.48 -38.94
N LEU A 529 11.06 -5.55 -39.57
CA LEU A 529 9.83 -6.28 -39.31
C LEU A 529 10.18 -7.50 -38.45
N SER A 530 9.46 -7.71 -37.35
CA SER A 530 9.71 -8.85 -36.47
C SER A 530 8.40 -9.56 -36.12
N LEU A 531 8.48 -10.89 -36.04
CA LEU A 531 7.47 -11.75 -35.45
C LEU A 531 8.04 -12.29 -34.14
N SER A 532 7.25 -12.24 -33.08
CA SER A 532 7.63 -12.85 -31.82
C SER A 532 6.52 -13.73 -31.25
N ALA A 533 6.94 -14.79 -30.55
CA ALA A 533 6.06 -15.67 -29.80
C ALA A 533 6.65 -15.86 -28.42
N GLY A 534 5.83 -15.70 -27.38
CA GLY A 534 6.29 -15.68 -26.01
C GLY A 534 5.32 -16.25 -25.00
N TYR A 535 5.81 -16.29 -23.78
CA TYR A 535 5.06 -16.74 -22.62
C TYR A 535 5.15 -15.68 -21.52
N ARG A 536 3.98 -15.35 -20.95
CA ARG A 536 3.81 -14.40 -19.85
C ARG A 536 3.77 -15.13 -18.52
N PHE A 537 4.55 -14.68 -17.56
CA PHE A 537 4.68 -15.26 -16.23
C PHE A 537 3.74 -14.62 -15.21
#